data_eb8ce3cd71a3056968b058777d915648
#
_entry.id   eb8ce3cd71a3056968b058777d915648
#
_cell.length_a   1.000
_cell.length_b   1.000
_cell.length_c   1.000
_cell.angle_alpha   90.00
_cell.angle_beta   90.00
_cell.angle_gamma   90.00
#
_symmetry.space_group_name_H-M   'P 1'
#
loop_
_entity.id
_entity.type
_entity.pdbx_description
1 polymer ?
#
loop_
_entity_poly.entity_id
_entity_poly.type
_entity_poly.pdbx_seq_one_letter_code
_entity_poly.pdbx_strand_id
1 'polypeptide(L)'
;MCWCFSHPPNILIDLKNSEFLQLRPSPRSEFFAGVRAELPILLGVIPFGRIYGVLAITQAHLPVDVAQAMSAIVFAGSSQFVGQQLMAVGTPGIVIVLTTFVVNLRHALYSASVAPFVKPLRARWKVLLAYLLTDEAYAVTITHYEQTEIPIEHKHWYYFGAGLALWSTWQASTAVGIFFGAQVPDSWGLDFTLALTFIALVVPRLKDRASTGAAIAASMVAIIGSVLPYKLGLMAAALIGIIVGLMIESRPNQSLVTPEATGSE
;
A
#
# COMPACT_ATOMS: atom_id res chain seq x y z
N MET A 1 -40.57 20.84 -61.51
CA MET A 1 -39.47 19.84 -61.38
C MET A 1 -38.64 20.18 -60.15
N CYS A 2 -38.99 19.57 -59.01
CA CYS A 2 -38.21 19.70 -57.76
C CYS A 2 -37.23 18.54 -57.66
N TRP A 3 -35.94 18.85 -57.63
CA TRP A 3 -34.92 17.88 -57.35
C TRP A 3 -34.69 17.78 -55.82
N CYS A 4 -35.14 16.66 -55.24
CA CYS A 4 -34.77 16.29 -53.88
C CYS A 4 -33.29 15.81 -53.88
N PHE A 5 -32.40 16.60 -53.29
CA PHE A 5 -31.07 16.11 -52.91
C PHE A 5 -31.19 15.25 -51.65
N SER A 6 -31.15 13.95 -51.81
CA SER A 6 -30.98 13.01 -50.69
C SER A 6 -29.55 13.12 -50.18
N HIS A 7 -29.39 13.50 -48.91
CA HIS A 7 -28.13 13.49 -48.18
C HIS A 7 -27.64 12.01 -48.09
N PRO A 8 -26.36 11.74 -48.38
CA PRO A 8 -25.83 10.41 -48.13
C PRO A 8 -25.80 10.16 -46.60
N PRO A 9 -26.05 8.94 -46.13
CA PRO A 9 -25.97 8.61 -44.73
C PRO A 9 -24.54 8.78 -44.27
N ASN A 10 -24.36 9.42 -43.09
CA ASN A 10 -23.07 9.70 -42.42
C ASN A 10 -22.38 8.40 -41.97
N ILE A 11 -21.87 7.60 -42.92
CA ILE A 11 -21.13 6.35 -42.67
C ILE A 11 -19.88 6.58 -41.83
N LEU A 12 -19.26 7.79 -41.89
CA LEU A 12 -18.07 8.15 -41.13
C LEU A 12 -18.35 8.32 -39.63
N ILE A 13 -19.56 8.72 -39.23
CA ILE A 13 -19.95 8.85 -37.83
C ILE A 13 -20.15 7.47 -37.21
N ASP A 14 -20.65 6.52 -37.97
CA ASP A 14 -20.94 5.15 -37.51
C ASP A 14 -19.65 4.33 -37.32
N LEU A 15 -18.65 4.49 -38.20
CA LEU A 15 -17.34 3.83 -38.05
C LEU A 15 -16.56 4.35 -36.83
N LYS A 16 -16.62 5.67 -36.54
CA LYS A 16 -15.97 6.25 -35.38
C LYS A 16 -16.64 5.83 -34.07
N ASN A 17 -17.95 5.66 -34.07
CA ASN A 17 -18.70 5.14 -32.92
C ASN A 17 -18.48 3.63 -32.72
N SER A 18 -18.31 2.85 -33.79
CA SER A 18 -18.03 1.42 -33.67
C SER A 18 -16.61 1.11 -33.20
N GLU A 19 -15.61 1.91 -33.60
CA GLU A 19 -14.24 1.82 -33.04
C GLU A 19 -14.20 2.26 -31.57
N PHE A 20 -14.93 3.31 -31.17
CA PHE A 20 -15.05 3.74 -29.79
C PHE A 20 -15.77 2.71 -28.89
N LEU A 21 -16.72 1.95 -29.43
CA LEU A 21 -17.40 0.87 -28.72
C LEU A 21 -16.53 -0.40 -28.56
N GLN A 22 -15.58 -0.63 -29.46
CA GLN A 22 -14.64 -1.77 -29.35
C GLN A 22 -13.52 -1.54 -28.34
N LEU A 23 -13.27 -0.30 -27.91
CA LEU A 23 -12.22 0.07 -26.95
C LEU A 23 -12.72 0.17 -25.49
N ARG A 24 -13.97 -0.21 -25.17
CA ARG A 24 -14.41 -0.25 -23.77
C ARG A 24 -13.73 -1.39 -23.04
N PRO A 25 -12.87 -1.11 -22.06
CA PRO A 25 -12.21 -2.15 -21.29
C PRO A 25 -13.26 -3.05 -20.64
N SER A 26 -13.10 -4.37 -20.81
CA SER A 26 -13.98 -5.35 -20.18
C SER A 26 -13.59 -5.57 -18.73
N PRO A 27 -14.49 -6.09 -17.86
CA PRO A 27 -14.15 -6.46 -16.49
C PRO A 27 -12.92 -7.38 -16.40
N ARG A 28 -12.80 -8.30 -17.37
CA ARG A 28 -11.65 -9.23 -17.42
C ARG A 28 -10.34 -8.53 -17.81
N SER A 29 -10.38 -7.64 -18.81
CA SER A 29 -9.18 -6.88 -19.20
C SER A 29 -8.69 -5.99 -18.07
N GLU A 30 -9.58 -5.31 -17.34
CA GLU A 30 -9.25 -4.50 -16.17
C GLU A 30 -8.66 -5.35 -15.05
N PHE A 31 -9.25 -6.49 -14.74
CA PHE A 31 -8.71 -7.40 -13.74
C PHE A 31 -7.27 -7.81 -14.05
N PHE A 32 -7.01 -8.29 -15.25
CA PHE A 32 -5.65 -8.70 -15.64
C PHE A 32 -4.70 -7.53 -15.81
N ALA A 33 -5.18 -6.34 -16.15
CA ALA A 33 -4.37 -5.12 -16.14
C ALA A 33 -3.89 -4.78 -14.71
N GLY A 34 -4.78 -4.89 -13.71
CA GLY A 34 -4.43 -4.74 -12.31
C GLY A 34 -3.41 -5.77 -11.83
N VAL A 35 -3.63 -7.06 -12.15
CA VAL A 35 -2.66 -8.12 -11.83
C VAL A 35 -1.29 -7.82 -12.45
N ARG A 36 -1.25 -7.43 -13.73
CA ARG A 36 0.02 -7.13 -14.43
C ARG A 36 0.74 -5.92 -13.85
N ALA A 37 0.01 -4.90 -13.45
CA ALA A 37 0.59 -3.70 -12.86
C ALA A 37 1.21 -3.98 -11.47
N GLU A 38 0.68 -4.96 -10.73
CA GLU A 38 1.20 -5.38 -9.44
C GLU A 38 2.46 -6.25 -9.56
N LEU A 39 2.68 -6.97 -10.67
CA LEU A 39 3.78 -7.94 -10.82
C LEU A 39 5.17 -7.40 -10.42
N PRO A 40 5.61 -6.19 -10.81
CA PRO A 40 6.91 -5.68 -10.41
C PRO A 40 7.05 -5.52 -8.88
N ILE A 41 5.95 -5.17 -8.21
CA ILE A 41 5.89 -4.96 -6.76
C ILE A 41 5.97 -6.30 -6.03
N LEU A 42 5.37 -7.35 -6.59
CA LEU A 42 5.38 -8.69 -6.00
C LEU A 42 6.80 -9.24 -5.81
N LEU A 43 7.78 -8.84 -6.65
CA LEU A 43 9.18 -9.23 -6.48
C LEU A 43 9.75 -8.76 -5.13
N GLY A 44 9.34 -7.58 -4.65
CA GLY A 44 9.70 -7.08 -3.33
C GLY A 44 8.87 -7.71 -2.20
N VAL A 45 7.61 -8.00 -2.47
CA VAL A 45 6.67 -8.57 -1.49
C VAL A 45 7.02 -10.01 -1.12
N ILE A 46 7.48 -10.82 -2.09
CA ILE A 46 7.83 -12.23 -1.88
C ILE A 46 8.86 -12.43 -0.76
N PRO A 47 10.07 -11.83 -0.80
CA PRO A 47 11.03 -11.98 0.27
C PRO A 47 10.49 -11.44 1.60
N PHE A 48 9.72 -10.34 1.58
CA PHE A 48 9.18 -9.73 2.77
C PHE A 48 8.17 -10.63 3.48
N GLY A 49 7.24 -11.25 2.74
CA GLY A 49 6.29 -12.23 3.29
C GLY A 49 6.98 -13.48 3.85
N ARG A 50 8.07 -13.95 3.18
CA ARG A 50 8.88 -15.07 3.70
C ARG A 50 9.55 -14.73 5.02
N ILE A 51 10.17 -13.54 5.13
CA ILE A 51 10.80 -13.08 6.37
C ILE A 51 9.77 -13.00 7.49
N TYR A 52 8.57 -12.46 7.22
CA TYR A 52 7.50 -12.47 8.21
C TYR A 52 7.19 -13.89 8.69
N GLY A 53 7.00 -14.84 7.79
CA GLY A 53 6.69 -16.23 8.14
C GLY A 53 7.79 -16.89 8.99
N VAL A 54 9.05 -16.70 8.61
CA VAL A 54 10.20 -17.20 9.39
C VAL A 54 10.21 -16.61 10.79
N LEU A 55 10.12 -15.30 10.92
CA LEU A 55 10.22 -14.61 12.20
C LEU A 55 9.00 -14.87 13.11
N ALA A 56 7.82 -15.09 12.54
CA ALA A 56 6.64 -15.48 13.29
C ALA A 56 6.84 -16.80 14.04
N ILE A 57 7.56 -17.75 13.45
CA ILE A 57 7.88 -19.04 14.07
C ILE A 57 9.10 -18.94 14.98
N THR A 58 10.19 -18.34 14.52
CA THR A 58 11.49 -18.38 15.23
C THR A 58 11.59 -17.38 16.37
N GLN A 59 10.99 -16.18 16.25
CA GLN A 59 11.10 -15.13 17.27
C GLN A 59 9.85 -15.01 18.13
N ALA A 60 8.68 -14.94 17.48
CA ALA A 60 7.43 -14.80 18.21
C ALA A 60 6.88 -16.14 18.71
N HIS A 61 7.48 -17.25 18.31
CA HIS A 61 7.08 -18.63 18.69
C HIS A 61 5.59 -18.89 18.48
N LEU A 62 5.03 -18.31 17.41
CA LEU A 62 3.62 -18.48 17.08
C LEU A 62 3.37 -19.89 16.53
N PRO A 63 2.26 -20.55 16.91
CA PRO A 63 1.80 -21.74 16.22
C PRO A 63 1.60 -21.46 14.72
N VAL A 64 1.86 -22.45 13.87
CA VAL A 64 1.81 -22.35 12.41
C VAL A 64 0.46 -21.80 11.91
N ASP A 65 -0.62 -22.31 12.47
CA ASP A 65 -2.00 -21.90 12.17
C ASP A 65 -2.26 -20.43 12.58
N VAL A 66 -1.77 -20.02 13.74
CA VAL A 66 -1.89 -18.64 14.23
C VAL A 66 -1.08 -17.68 13.37
N ALA A 67 0.15 -18.04 13.00
CA ALA A 67 1.01 -17.23 12.13
C ALA A 67 0.37 -17.00 10.74
N GLN A 68 -0.20 -18.07 10.14
CA GLN A 68 -0.90 -17.97 8.86
C GLN A 68 -2.23 -17.22 8.99
N ALA A 69 -3.00 -17.48 10.07
CA ALA A 69 -4.25 -16.76 10.31
C ALA A 69 -4.01 -15.25 10.50
N MET A 70 -2.96 -14.87 11.24
CA MET A 70 -2.56 -13.46 11.37
C MET A 70 -2.21 -12.83 10.01
N SER A 71 -1.53 -13.57 9.13
CA SER A 71 -1.24 -13.12 7.77
C SER A 71 -2.52 -12.87 6.96
N ALA A 72 -3.50 -13.77 7.05
CA ALA A 72 -4.75 -13.67 6.32
C ALA A 72 -5.70 -12.61 6.90
N ILE A 73 -5.83 -12.52 8.23
CA ILE A 73 -6.82 -11.63 8.87
C ILE A 73 -6.32 -10.18 8.90
N VAL A 74 -5.07 -9.96 9.29
CA VAL A 74 -4.50 -8.60 9.44
C VAL A 74 -4.14 -8.01 8.08
N PHE A 75 -3.55 -8.80 7.19
CA PHE A 75 -3.12 -8.44 5.83
C PHE A 75 -2.51 -7.03 5.73
N ALA A 76 -1.62 -6.70 6.65
CA ALA A 76 -0.90 -5.43 6.73
C ALA A 76 0.53 -5.69 7.19
N GLY A 77 1.47 -5.85 6.26
CA GLY A 77 2.82 -6.33 6.50
C GLY A 77 3.54 -5.63 7.65
N SER A 78 3.61 -4.30 7.66
CA SER A 78 4.28 -3.55 8.74
C SER A 78 3.63 -3.76 10.11
N SER A 79 2.29 -3.83 10.18
CA SER A 79 1.58 -4.12 11.42
C SER A 79 1.84 -5.53 11.92
N GLN A 80 1.93 -6.49 10.99
CA GLN A 80 2.25 -7.87 11.32
C GLN A 80 3.67 -7.99 11.89
N PHE A 81 4.65 -7.29 11.31
CA PHE A 81 6.02 -7.24 11.85
C PHE A 81 6.10 -6.59 13.23
N VAL A 82 5.42 -5.46 13.43
CA VAL A 82 5.36 -4.81 14.74
C VAL A 82 4.64 -5.71 15.75
N GLY A 83 3.49 -6.28 15.37
CA GLY A 83 2.71 -7.17 16.23
C GLY A 83 3.50 -8.38 16.70
N GLN A 84 4.17 -9.08 15.77
CA GLN A 84 4.99 -10.25 16.15
C GLN A 84 6.18 -9.90 17.04
N GLN A 85 6.85 -8.74 16.83
CA GLN A 85 7.92 -8.30 17.72
C GLN A 85 7.42 -8.02 19.14
N LEU A 86 6.26 -7.39 19.26
CA LEU A 86 5.63 -7.13 20.54
C LEU A 86 5.21 -8.44 21.23
N MET A 87 4.71 -9.42 20.47
CA MET A 87 4.41 -10.77 20.99
C MET A 87 5.67 -11.47 21.48
N ALA A 88 6.76 -11.41 20.72
CA ALA A 88 8.05 -12.02 21.07
C ALA A 88 8.62 -11.53 22.43
N VAL A 89 8.32 -10.29 22.83
CA VAL A 89 8.75 -9.73 24.11
C VAL A 89 7.67 -9.79 25.20
N GLY A 90 6.59 -10.55 25.00
CA GLY A 90 5.53 -10.76 25.98
C GLY A 90 4.68 -9.50 26.28
N THR A 91 4.53 -8.60 25.30
CA THR A 91 3.75 -7.36 25.47
C THR A 91 2.26 -7.66 25.69
N PRO A 92 1.58 -6.95 26.62
CA PRO A 92 0.14 -7.12 26.80
C PRO A 92 -0.66 -6.91 25.51
N GLY A 93 -1.66 -7.76 25.25
CA GLY A 93 -2.43 -7.76 24.00
C GLY A 93 -3.06 -6.41 23.66
N ILE A 94 -3.53 -5.64 24.67
CA ILE A 94 -4.10 -4.30 24.43
C ILE A 94 -3.07 -3.34 23.83
N VAL A 95 -1.79 -3.41 24.25
CA VAL A 95 -0.72 -2.57 23.72
C VAL A 95 -0.41 -2.98 22.27
N ILE A 96 -0.42 -4.29 21.97
CA ILE A 96 -0.24 -4.80 20.62
C ILE A 96 -1.34 -4.25 19.69
N VAL A 97 -2.60 -4.36 20.12
CA VAL A 97 -3.76 -3.87 19.35
C VAL A 97 -3.66 -2.35 19.11
N LEU A 98 -3.38 -1.56 20.13
CA LEU A 98 -3.27 -0.12 20.01
C LEU A 98 -2.10 0.28 19.09
N THR A 99 -0.95 -0.38 19.23
CA THR A 99 0.22 -0.09 18.40
C THR A 99 -0.05 -0.43 16.93
N THR A 100 -0.59 -1.60 16.64
CA THR A 100 -0.94 -2.01 15.27
C THR A 100 -2.05 -1.13 14.69
N PHE A 101 -3.01 -0.69 15.49
CA PHE A 101 -4.02 0.27 15.07
C PHE A 101 -3.39 1.60 14.62
N VAL A 102 -2.47 2.17 15.43
CA VAL A 102 -1.76 3.41 15.06
C VAL A 102 -0.98 3.25 13.75
N VAL A 103 -0.26 2.15 13.59
CA VAL A 103 0.47 1.84 12.34
C VAL A 103 -0.49 1.76 11.14
N ASN A 104 -1.70 1.27 11.34
CA ASN A 104 -2.72 1.09 10.29
C ASN A 104 -3.55 2.33 10.00
N LEU A 105 -3.41 3.44 10.74
CA LEU A 105 -4.14 4.70 10.46
C LEU A 105 -3.90 5.20 9.02
N ARG A 106 -2.78 4.89 8.41
CA ARG A 106 -2.49 5.18 7.00
C ARG A 106 -3.56 4.63 6.04
N HIS A 107 -4.16 3.47 6.34
CA HIS A 107 -5.25 2.91 5.52
C HIS A 107 -6.50 3.78 5.52
N ALA A 108 -6.73 4.60 6.55
CA ALA A 108 -7.82 5.58 6.56
C ALA A 108 -7.59 6.67 5.50
N LEU A 109 -6.34 7.13 5.32
CA LEU A 109 -5.97 8.09 4.28
C LEU A 109 -6.13 7.48 2.88
N TYR A 110 -5.68 6.25 2.67
CA TYR A 110 -5.87 5.53 1.40
C TYR A 110 -7.34 5.31 1.09
N SER A 111 -8.13 4.92 2.10
CA SER A 111 -9.58 4.77 1.96
C SER A 111 -10.25 6.08 1.57
N ALA A 112 -9.86 7.21 2.17
CA ALA A 112 -10.41 8.51 1.83
C ALA A 112 -10.11 8.90 0.37
N SER A 113 -8.88 8.64 -0.09
CA SER A 113 -8.46 8.91 -1.47
C SER A 113 -9.19 8.05 -2.50
N VAL A 114 -9.41 6.75 -2.22
CA VAL A 114 -10.10 5.82 -3.14
C VAL A 114 -11.63 5.96 -3.06
N ALA A 115 -12.18 6.50 -1.95
CA ALA A 115 -13.62 6.58 -1.69
C ALA A 115 -14.46 7.16 -2.84
N PRO A 116 -14.07 8.24 -3.55
CA PRO A 116 -14.83 8.78 -4.67
C PRO A 116 -15.08 7.76 -5.78
N PHE A 117 -14.09 6.90 -6.07
CA PHE A 117 -14.14 5.92 -7.14
C PHE A 117 -14.96 4.67 -6.78
N VAL A 118 -15.00 4.31 -5.49
CA VAL A 118 -15.74 3.13 -5.02
C VAL A 118 -17.13 3.48 -4.47
N LYS A 119 -17.46 4.75 -4.30
CA LYS A 119 -18.74 5.22 -3.76
C LYS A 119 -19.97 4.60 -4.44
N PRO A 120 -20.05 4.46 -5.77
CA PRO A 120 -21.22 3.91 -6.46
C PRO A 120 -21.36 2.40 -6.34
N LEU A 121 -20.33 1.70 -5.83
CA LEU A 121 -20.32 0.22 -5.73
C LEU A 121 -21.27 -0.29 -4.64
N ARG A 122 -21.74 -1.53 -4.83
CA ARG A 122 -22.50 -2.25 -3.80
C ARG A 122 -21.64 -2.52 -2.55
N ALA A 123 -22.27 -2.62 -1.38
CA ALA A 123 -21.59 -2.80 -0.09
C ALA A 123 -20.59 -3.97 -0.10
N ARG A 124 -20.94 -5.11 -0.70
CA ARG A 124 -20.06 -6.29 -0.80
C ARG A 124 -18.72 -6.00 -1.49
N TRP A 125 -18.74 -5.16 -2.55
CA TRP A 125 -17.52 -4.75 -3.22
C TRP A 125 -16.69 -3.81 -2.35
N LYS A 126 -17.34 -2.87 -1.66
CA LYS A 126 -16.66 -1.94 -0.75
C LYS A 126 -15.93 -2.69 0.36
N VAL A 127 -16.58 -3.69 0.98
CA VAL A 127 -15.96 -4.52 2.03
C VAL A 127 -14.78 -5.32 1.48
N LEU A 128 -14.95 -5.97 0.33
CA LEU A 128 -13.87 -6.75 -0.29
C LEU A 128 -12.67 -5.89 -0.66
N LEU A 129 -12.89 -4.74 -1.29
CA LEU A 129 -11.82 -3.83 -1.68
C LEU A 129 -11.17 -3.15 -0.47
N ALA A 130 -11.94 -2.86 0.59
CA ALA A 130 -11.39 -2.33 1.84
C ALA A 130 -10.48 -3.36 2.54
N TYR A 131 -10.82 -4.65 2.50
CA TYR A 131 -9.96 -5.72 3.00
C TYR A 131 -8.66 -5.86 2.19
N LEU A 132 -8.72 -5.69 0.87
CA LEU A 132 -7.56 -5.79 -0.03
C LEU A 132 -6.74 -4.49 -0.10
N LEU A 133 -7.10 -3.46 0.68
CA LEU A 133 -6.42 -2.17 0.67
C LEU A 133 -5.09 -2.25 1.41
N THR A 134 -4.01 -2.18 0.67
CA THR A 134 -2.63 -2.05 1.16
C THR A 134 -1.96 -0.86 0.49
N ASP A 135 -0.75 -0.51 0.92
CA ASP A 135 0.04 0.59 0.31
C ASP A 135 0.31 0.32 -1.17
N GLU A 136 0.66 -0.91 -1.50
CA GLU A 136 1.04 -1.32 -2.85
C GLU A 136 -0.20 -1.32 -3.77
N ALA A 137 -1.25 -2.02 -3.37
CA ALA A 137 -2.50 -2.06 -4.14
C ALA A 137 -3.13 -0.67 -4.29
N TYR A 138 -3.03 0.19 -3.26
CA TYR A 138 -3.45 1.59 -3.34
C TYR A 138 -2.63 2.36 -4.39
N ALA A 139 -1.29 2.29 -4.32
CA ALA A 139 -0.41 3.07 -5.19
C ALA A 139 -0.65 2.76 -6.67
N VAL A 140 -0.79 1.48 -7.02
CA VAL A 140 -1.07 1.04 -8.38
C VAL A 140 -2.46 1.49 -8.83
N THR A 141 -3.45 1.33 -7.94
CA THR A 141 -4.85 1.62 -8.26
C THR A 141 -5.09 3.11 -8.44
N ILE A 142 -4.60 3.96 -7.53
CA ILE A 142 -4.86 5.40 -7.60
C ILE A 142 -4.19 6.01 -8.84
N THR A 143 -2.95 5.59 -9.14
CA THR A 143 -2.25 6.04 -10.35
C THR A 143 -3.04 5.71 -11.62
N HIS A 144 -3.59 4.49 -11.70
CA HIS A 144 -4.42 4.08 -12.83
C HIS A 144 -5.73 4.89 -12.92
N TYR A 145 -6.36 5.18 -11.77
CA TYR A 145 -7.61 5.92 -11.73
C TYR A 145 -7.47 7.39 -12.12
N GLU A 146 -6.33 7.99 -11.83
CA GLU A 146 -6.03 9.38 -12.17
C GLU A 146 -5.59 9.56 -13.63
N GLN A 147 -4.91 8.56 -14.20
CA GLN A 147 -4.36 8.64 -15.56
C GLN A 147 -5.32 8.18 -16.66
N THR A 148 -6.40 7.49 -16.32
CA THR A 148 -7.22 6.80 -17.31
C THR A 148 -8.68 7.24 -17.24
N GLU A 149 -9.23 7.68 -18.37
CA GLU A 149 -10.66 7.96 -18.56
C GLU A 149 -11.47 6.68 -18.71
N ILE A 150 -11.32 5.73 -17.78
CA ILE A 150 -12.07 4.48 -17.79
C ILE A 150 -13.47 4.73 -17.23
N PRO A 151 -14.52 4.10 -17.82
CA PRO A 151 -15.86 4.13 -17.22
C PRO A 151 -15.82 3.61 -15.79
N ILE A 152 -16.43 4.34 -14.88
CA ILE A 152 -16.49 4.06 -13.43
C ILE A 152 -16.95 2.63 -13.15
N GLU A 153 -17.77 2.06 -14.04
CA GLU A 153 -18.36 0.73 -13.93
C GLU A 153 -17.34 -0.43 -13.82
N HIS A 154 -16.15 -0.28 -14.39
CA HIS A 154 -15.14 -1.35 -14.43
C HIS A 154 -13.89 -1.08 -13.59
N LYS A 155 -13.71 0.12 -13.06
CA LYS A 155 -12.53 0.50 -12.25
C LYS A 155 -12.27 -0.45 -11.07
N HIS A 156 -13.32 -0.95 -10.43
CA HIS A 156 -13.19 -1.86 -9.30
C HIS A 156 -12.57 -3.23 -9.65
N TRP A 157 -12.63 -3.66 -10.91
CA TRP A 157 -11.99 -4.89 -11.34
C TRP A 157 -10.47 -4.77 -11.40
N TYR A 158 -9.95 -3.59 -11.78
CA TYR A 158 -8.53 -3.32 -11.75
C TYR A 158 -7.98 -3.40 -10.31
N TYR A 159 -8.65 -2.69 -9.39
CA TYR A 159 -8.29 -2.72 -7.97
C TYR A 159 -8.36 -4.15 -7.40
N PHE A 160 -9.42 -4.88 -7.73
CA PHE A 160 -9.57 -6.26 -7.30
C PHE A 160 -8.44 -7.15 -7.83
N GLY A 161 -8.05 -6.98 -9.10
CA GLY A 161 -6.94 -7.71 -9.71
C GLY A 161 -5.60 -7.46 -9.01
N ALA A 162 -5.25 -6.20 -8.78
CA ALA A 162 -4.05 -5.80 -8.07
C ALA A 162 -4.04 -6.34 -6.63
N GLY A 163 -5.10 -6.07 -5.87
CA GLY A 163 -5.21 -6.50 -4.48
C GLY A 163 -5.22 -8.02 -4.30
N LEU A 164 -5.88 -8.76 -5.20
CA LEU A 164 -5.91 -10.23 -5.14
C LEU A 164 -4.55 -10.85 -5.48
N ALA A 165 -3.83 -10.29 -6.47
CA ALA A 165 -2.48 -10.73 -6.82
C ALA A 165 -1.52 -10.54 -5.63
N LEU A 166 -1.59 -9.37 -4.99
CA LEU A 166 -0.81 -9.07 -3.80
C LEU A 166 -1.16 -10.01 -2.65
N TRP A 167 -2.45 -10.18 -2.34
CA TRP A 167 -2.93 -11.05 -1.27
C TRP A 167 -2.46 -12.50 -1.46
N SER A 168 -2.65 -13.04 -2.67
CA SER A 168 -2.26 -14.42 -2.99
C SER A 168 -0.75 -14.61 -2.83
N THR A 169 0.04 -13.66 -3.31
CA THR A 169 1.51 -13.68 -3.19
C THR A 169 1.95 -13.58 -1.74
N TRP A 170 1.32 -12.70 -0.95
CA TRP A 170 1.61 -12.55 0.46
C TRP A 170 1.32 -13.84 1.24
N GLN A 171 0.14 -14.46 1.03
CA GLN A 171 -0.22 -15.71 1.70
C GLN A 171 0.72 -16.85 1.34
N ALA A 172 1.03 -17.01 0.05
CA ALA A 172 1.96 -18.05 -0.40
C ALA A 172 3.37 -17.83 0.15
N SER A 173 3.85 -16.59 0.14
CA SER A 173 5.17 -16.23 0.68
C SER A 173 5.26 -16.46 2.19
N THR A 174 4.21 -16.09 2.93
CA THR A 174 4.09 -16.36 4.37
C THR A 174 4.13 -17.86 4.66
N ALA A 175 3.34 -18.66 3.95
CA ALA A 175 3.30 -20.10 4.13
C ALA A 175 4.68 -20.75 3.88
N VAL A 176 5.37 -20.31 2.82
CA VAL A 176 6.75 -20.74 2.53
C VAL A 176 7.69 -20.32 3.66
N GLY A 177 7.58 -19.09 4.17
CA GLY A 177 8.39 -18.60 5.29
C GLY A 177 8.15 -19.38 6.57
N ILE A 178 6.91 -19.71 6.90
CA ILE A 178 6.54 -20.54 8.05
C ILE A 178 7.16 -21.93 7.92
N PHE A 179 7.07 -22.56 6.75
CA PHE A 179 7.61 -23.88 6.49
C PHE A 179 9.14 -23.89 6.66
N PHE A 180 9.84 -22.90 6.09
CA PHE A 180 11.30 -22.77 6.26
C PHE A 180 11.67 -22.34 7.68
N GLY A 181 10.90 -21.46 8.33
CA GLY A 181 11.13 -21.03 9.70
C GLY A 181 11.18 -22.19 10.69
N ALA A 182 10.33 -23.18 10.49
CA ALA A 182 10.35 -24.41 11.31
C ALA A 182 11.65 -25.25 11.17
N GLN A 183 12.49 -24.93 10.18
CA GLN A 183 13.76 -25.66 9.89
C GLN A 183 15.00 -24.81 10.16
N VAL A 184 14.84 -23.52 10.47
CA VAL A 184 15.98 -22.59 10.69
C VAL A 184 16.48 -22.75 12.14
N PRO A 185 17.78 -23.01 12.34
CA PRO A 185 18.38 -23.01 13.67
C PRO A 185 18.40 -21.60 14.28
N ASP A 186 18.15 -21.47 15.58
CA ASP A 186 18.19 -20.18 16.30
C ASP A 186 19.57 -19.50 16.21
N SER A 187 20.63 -20.27 15.95
CA SER A 187 21.98 -19.74 15.79
C SER A 187 22.22 -18.85 14.57
N TRP A 188 21.29 -18.77 13.64
CA TRP A 188 21.44 -17.94 12.42
C TRP A 188 21.21 -16.45 12.65
N GLY A 189 20.77 -16.02 13.83
CA GLY A 189 20.69 -14.61 14.20
C GLY A 189 19.86 -13.77 13.22
N LEU A 190 18.64 -14.21 12.90
CA LEU A 190 17.76 -13.55 11.91
C LEU A 190 17.29 -12.15 12.30
N ASP A 191 17.54 -11.71 13.53
CA ASP A 191 17.19 -10.37 14.04
C ASP A 191 17.74 -9.24 13.17
N PHE A 192 18.99 -9.41 12.68
CA PHE A 192 19.63 -8.44 11.80
C PHE A 192 18.97 -8.36 10.42
N THR A 193 18.44 -9.47 9.94
CA THR A 193 17.75 -9.54 8.64
C THR A 193 16.50 -8.64 8.61
N LEU A 194 15.77 -8.58 9.74
CA LEU A 194 14.61 -7.71 9.86
C LEU A 194 15.01 -6.23 9.76
N ALA A 195 16.04 -5.82 10.49
CA ALA A 195 16.53 -4.44 10.46
C ALA A 195 16.96 -4.03 9.04
N LEU A 196 17.74 -4.90 8.35
CA LEU A 196 18.15 -4.66 6.96
C LEU A 196 16.96 -4.54 6.01
N THR A 197 15.95 -5.38 6.19
CA THR A 197 14.74 -5.36 5.35
C THR A 197 13.99 -4.04 5.51
N PHE A 198 13.81 -3.56 6.75
CA PHE A 198 13.19 -2.25 6.97
C PHE A 198 14.01 -1.09 6.41
N ILE A 199 15.34 -1.12 6.57
CA ILE A 199 16.22 -0.12 5.96
C ILE A 199 16.07 -0.11 4.44
N ALA A 200 16.10 -1.28 3.80
CA ALA A 200 15.93 -1.41 2.35
C ALA A 200 14.58 -0.90 1.85
N LEU A 201 13.53 -0.97 2.66
CA LEU A 201 12.21 -0.44 2.32
C LEU A 201 12.07 1.07 2.55
N VAL A 202 12.65 1.58 3.64
CA VAL A 202 12.50 2.98 4.05
C VAL A 202 13.38 3.89 3.20
N VAL A 203 14.67 3.53 3.01
CA VAL A 203 15.64 4.40 2.32
C VAL A 203 15.19 4.86 0.93
N PRO A 204 14.66 4.02 0.03
CA PRO A 204 14.19 4.46 -1.28
C PRO A 204 12.97 5.39 -1.23
N ARG A 205 12.26 5.43 -0.11
CA ARG A 205 11.07 6.29 0.09
C ARG A 205 11.40 7.66 0.65
N LEU A 206 12.62 7.89 1.12
CA LEU A 206 13.10 9.19 1.60
C LEU A 206 13.47 10.11 0.43
N LYS A 207 12.45 10.60 -0.29
CA LYS A 207 12.64 11.40 -1.52
C LYS A 207 12.55 12.91 -1.29
N ASP A 208 11.94 13.34 -0.22
CA ASP A 208 11.67 14.74 0.10
C ASP A 208 12.14 15.11 1.51
N ARG A 209 12.17 16.42 1.79
CA ARG A 209 12.61 16.95 3.10
C ARG A 209 11.69 16.57 4.24
N ALA A 210 10.39 16.44 3.98
CA ALA A 210 9.40 16.09 5.00
C ALA A 210 9.57 14.62 5.42
N SER A 211 9.66 13.69 4.46
CA SER A 211 9.90 12.28 4.71
C SER A 211 11.23 12.05 5.45
N THR A 212 12.30 12.74 5.01
CA THR A 212 13.61 12.61 5.66
C THR A 212 13.61 13.18 7.07
N GLY A 213 12.99 14.35 7.28
CA GLY A 213 12.85 14.95 8.61
C GLY A 213 12.01 14.08 9.55
N ALA A 214 10.91 13.54 9.06
CA ALA A 214 10.08 12.60 9.82
C ALA A 214 10.86 11.34 10.21
N ALA A 215 11.63 10.77 9.30
CA ALA A 215 12.44 9.58 9.58
C ALA A 215 13.53 9.85 10.63
N ILE A 216 14.24 10.97 10.52
CA ILE A 216 15.26 11.37 11.51
C ILE A 216 14.62 11.57 12.88
N ALA A 217 13.54 12.35 12.96
CA ALA A 217 12.85 12.62 14.24
C ALA A 217 12.34 11.32 14.86
N ALA A 218 11.68 10.46 14.09
CA ALA A 218 11.21 9.16 14.56
C ALA A 218 12.36 8.28 15.07
N SER A 219 13.49 8.23 14.33
CA SER A 219 14.66 7.44 14.73
C SER A 219 15.26 7.93 16.05
N MET A 220 15.40 9.24 16.23
CA MET A 220 15.90 9.81 17.49
C MET A 220 14.98 9.47 18.68
N VAL A 221 13.68 9.63 18.51
CA VAL A 221 12.70 9.30 19.55
C VAL A 221 12.67 7.80 19.84
N ALA A 222 12.79 6.94 18.81
CA ALA A 222 12.86 5.50 19.00
C ALA A 222 14.10 5.06 19.81
N ILE A 223 15.27 5.69 19.55
CA ILE A 223 16.51 5.42 20.30
C ILE A 223 16.36 5.87 21.75
N ILE A 224 15.92 7.10 22.00
CA ILE A 224 15.71 7.63 23.35
C ILE A 224 14.63 6.82 24.08
N GLY A 225 13.55 6.48 23.38
CA GLY A 225 12.43 5.72 23.91
C GLY A 225 12.68 4.21 24.03
N SER A 226 13.86 3.70 23.61
CA SER A 226 14.19 2.28 23.69
C SER A 226 14.18 1.71 25.10
N VAL A 227 14.40 2.58 26.10
CA VAL A 227 14.35 2.23 27.54
C VAL A 227 12.93 2.10 28.09
N LEU A 228 11.91 2.54 27.34
CA LEU A 228 10.52 2.45 27.79
C LEU A 228 10.01 1.00 27.68
N PRO A 229 9.25 0.53 28.70
CA PRO A 229 8.67 -0.80 28.67
C PRO A 229 7.68 -0.95 27.50
N TYR A 230 7.45 -2.21 27.10
CA TYR A 230 6.48 -2.57 26.04
C TYR A 230 6.69 -1.85 24.70
N LYS A 231 7.93 -1.42 24.42
CA LYS A 231 8.28 -0.67 23.19
C LYS A 231 7.41 0.57 22.94
N LEU A 232 6.92 1.21 24.00
CA LEU A 232 6.15 2.47 23.91
C LEU A 232 6.93 3.57 23.18
N GLY A 233 8.26 3.51 23.20
CA GLY A 233 9.12 4.38 22.41
C GLY A 233 8.84 4.33 20.91
N LEU A 234 8.42 3.18 20.35
CA LEU A 234 8.04 3.07 18.94
C LEU A 234 6.74 3.82 18.64
N MET A 235 5.76 3.75 19.55
CA MET A 235 4.52 4.53 19.40
C MET A 235 4.79 6.03 19.44
N ALA A 236 5.59 6.47 20.40
CA ALA A 236 6.01 7.87 20.52
C ALA A 236 6.79 8.32 19.28
N ALA A 237 7.71 7.51 18.79
CA ALA A 237 8.47 7.76 17.57
C ALA A 237 7.58 7.91 16.33
N ALA A 238 6.59 7.04 16.16
CA ALA A 238 5.63 7.13 15.06
C ALA A 238 4.82 8.43 15.10
N LEU A 239 4.28 8.79 16.26
CA LEU A 239 3.49 10.01 16.43
C LEU A 239 4.33 11.28 16.19
N ILE A 240 5.53 11.34 16.77
CA ILE A 240 6.43 12.49 16.59
C ILE A 240 6.92 12.58 15.16
N GLY A 241 7.27 11.46 14.51
CA GLY A 241 7.63 11.43 13.10
C GLY A 241 6.54 12.00 12.21
N ILE A 242 5.27 11.61 12.43
CA ILE A 242 4.11 12.15 11.70
C ILE A 242 3.99 13.67 11.92
N ILE A 243 4.05 14.12 13.17
CA ILE A 243 3.93 15.55 13.50
C ILE A 243 5.03 16.37 12.81
N VAL A 244 6.29 15.92 12.91
CA VAL A 244 7.44 16.60 12.28
C VAL A 244 7.31 16.61 10.76
N GLY A 245 6.89 15.49 10.14
CA GLY A 245 6.63 15.42 8.70
C GLY A 245 5.61 16.45 8.25
N LEU A 246 4.45 16.50 8.92
CA LEU A 246 3.39 17.47 8.64
C LEU A 246 3.84 18.92 8.84
N MET A 247 4.64 19.20 9.89
CA MET A 247 5.16 20.54 10.14
C MET A 247 6.13 21.02 9.07
N ILE A 248 6.92 20.10 8.50
CA ILE A 248 7.84 20.43 7.40
C ILE A 248 7.07 20.62 6.10
N GLU A 249 6.10 19.76 5.81
CA GLU A 249 5.27 19.80 4.61
C GLU A 249 4.37 21.05 4.57
N SER A 250 3.84 21.48 5.71
CA SER A 250 2.98 22.66 5.82
C SER A 250 3.71 23.99 5.67
N ARG A 251 5.07 24.01 5.62
CA ARG A 251 5.82 25.24 5.34
C ARG A 251 5.74 25.55 3.84
N PRO A 252 5.17 26.70 3.43
CA PRO A 252 5.12 27.08 2.03
C PRO A 252 6.53 27.13 1.44
N ASN A 253 6.71 26.46 0.32
CA ASN A 253 7.98 26.43 -0.41
C ASN A 253 8.18 27.82 -1.04
N GLN A 254 8.92 28.72 -0.38
CA GLN A 254 9.19 30.10 -0.82
C GLN A 254 10.15 30.18 -2.01
N SER A 255 10.45 29.12 -2.71
CA SER A 255 11.50 29.08 -3.74
C SER A 255 11.03 29.07 -5.19
N LEU A 256 9.85 29.62 -5.53
CA LEU A 256 9.45 29.84 -6.93
C LEU A 256 8.62 31.14 -7.13
N VAL A 257 9.03 32.23 -6.50
CA VAL A 257 8.66 33.56 -7.03
C VAL A 257 9.92 34.15 -7.61
N THR A 258 10.25 33.79 -8.84
CA THR A 258 11.05 34.63 -9.72
C THR A 258 10.21 35.85 -10.02
N PRO A 259 10.66 37.07 -9.69
CA PRO A 259 10.00 38.28 -10.18
C PRO A 259 10.10 38.26 -11.69
N GLU A 260 8.99 38.21 -12.41
CA GLU A 260 8.94 38.61 -13.81
C GLU A 260 9.53 40.02 -13.88
N ALA A 261 10.68 40.12 -14.52
CA ALA A 261 11.27 41.38 -14.88
C ALA A 261 10.26 42.14 -15.76
N THR A 262 9.62 43.13 -15.19
CA THR A 262 8.96 44.18 -15.93
C THR A 262 10.02 44.88 -16.80
N GLY A 263 10.18 44.35 -18.02
CA GLY A 263 10.88 45.05 -19.10
C GLY A 263 9.97 46.15 -19.64
N SER A 264 10.27 47.34 -19.26
CA SER A 264 9.86 48.57 -19.97
C SER A 264 10.48 48.55 -21.37
N GLU A 265 9.66 48.65 -22.42
CA GLU A 265 9.75 49.60 -23.52
C GLU A 265 8.62 49.36 -24.52
#